data_c1cd1f18f3dbccddcca5a337d5b3b942
#
_entry.id   c1cd1f18f3dbccddcca5a337d5b3b942
#
_cell.length_a   1.000
_cell.length_b   1.000
_cell.length_c   1.000
_cell.angle_alpha   90.00
_cell.angle_beta   90.00
_cell.angle_gamma   90.00
#
_symmetry.space_group_name_H-M   'P 1'
#
loop_
_entity.id
_entity.type
_entity.pdbx_description
1 polymer ?
#
loop_
_entity_poly.entity_id
_entity_poly.type
_entity_poly.pdbx_seq_one_letter_code
_entity_poly.pdbx_strand_id
1 'polypeptide(L)'
;MDNPPRLAQISDKKDVLNFCKNTFSWGDYIHEVWDNWITEGNLIVVENEEIPISMAHAGFYPMEKMIWIEGIRVSEDFRKKGIAEKMINHFEINAKSQEFEISRMLIASENIPSLTLAKKLGYEIISQWNYYSLESKQISSQNIDISNSCLDECKELDVQNHHFVESWRWIPLTNE
;
A
#
# COMPACT_ATOMS: atom_id res chain seq x y z
N MET A 1 20.48 -1.19 -16.04
CA MET A 1 20.02 -1.78 -14.79
C MET A 1 18.86 -2.73 -15.12
N ASP A 2 19.14 -4.04 -15.16
CA ASP A 2 18.16 -5.02 -15.62
C ASP A 2 17.81 -6.07 -14.56
N ASN A 3 18.13 -5.80 -13.28
CA ASN A 3 17.79 -6.73 -12.23
C ASN A 3 16.26 -6.80 -12.05
N PRO A 4 15.65 -8.00 -12.14
CA PRO A 4 14.23 -8.17 -11.90
C PRO A 4 13.90 -7.88 -10.42
N PRO A 5 12.67 -7.53 -10.09
CA PRO A 5 12.22 -7.52 -8.71
C PRO A 5 12.36 -8.91 -8.10
N ARG A 6 12.77 -8.98 -6.85
CA ARG A 6 12.81 -10.20 -6.03
C ARG A 6 12.09 -9.99 -4.71
N LEU A 7 11.69 -11.07 -4.06
CA LEU A 7 11.18 -10.98 -2.69
C LEU A 7 12.24 -10.38 -1.76
N ALA A 8 11.77 -9.49 -0.90
CA ALA A 8 12.61 -8.88 0.13
C ALA A 8 13.01 -9.93 1.18
N GLN A 9 14.20 -9.77 1.72
CA GLN A 9 14.74 -10.55 2.82
C GLN A 9 14.87 -9.68 4.07
N ILE A 10 14.91 -10.30 5.23
CA ILE A 10 15.08 -9.58 6.51
C ILE A 10 16.36 -8.73 6.49
N SER A 11 17.41 -9.21 5.82
CA SER A 11 18.69 -8.50 5.65
C SER A 11 18.57 -7.18 4.89
N ASP A 12 17.57 -7.03 4.01
CA ASP A 12 17.35 -5.83 3.21
C ASP A 12 16.86 -4.64 4.04
N LYS A 13 16.28 -4.91 5.22
CA LYS A 13 15.63 -3.89 6.08
C LYS A 13 16.49 -2.65 6.28
N LYS A 14 17.75 -2.86 6.62
CA LYS A 14 18.67 -1.74 6.94
C LYS A 14 18.83 -0.78 5.75
N ASP A 15 19.08 -1.31 4.57
CA ASP A 15 19.36 -0.51 3.38
C ASP A 15 18.08 0.15 2.86
N VAL A 16 16.96 -0.58 2.89
CA VAL A 16 15.65 -0.02 2.54
C VAL A 16 15.28 1.14 3.47
N LEU A 17 15.34 0.94 4.78
CA LEU A 17 15.03 2.01 5.73
C LEU A 17 15.98 3.20 5.60
N ASN A 18 17.23 2.96 5.19
CA ASN A 18 18.18 4.04 4.99
C ASN A 18 17.77 4.98 3.85
N PHE A 19 17.31 4.48 2.70
CA PHE A 19 16.88 5.36 1.62
C PHE A 19 15.44 5.88 1.80
N CYS A 20 14.61 5.24 2.64
CA CYS A 20 13.26 5.69 2.92
C CYS A 20 13.17 6.88 3.88
N LYS A 21 14.13 7.04 4.80
CA LYS A 21 14.01 8.00 5.92
C LYS A 21 13.79 9.46 5.53
N ASN A 22 14.14 9.85 4.31
CA ASN A 22 13.96 11.21 3.79
C ASN A 22 12.89 11.28 2.70
N THR A 23 11.99 10.32 2.63
CA THR A 23 10.93 10.30 1.60
C THR A 23 9.98 11.48 1.75
N PHE A 24 9.59 11.79 2.98
CA PHE A 24 8.72 12.91 3.34
C PHE A 24 9.41 13.80 4.38
N SER A 25 8.94 15.04 4.54
CA SER A 25 9.47 15.98 5.53
C SER A 25 9.35 15.49 6.98
N TRP A 26 8.39 14.60 7.25
CA TRP A 26 8.15 13.98 8.56
C TRP A 26 8.81 12.59 8.71
N GLY A 27 9.54 12.10 7.70
CA GLY A 27 10.14 10.77 7.68
C GLY A 27 9.44 9.80 6.73
N ASP A 28 9.30 8.55 7.15
CA ASP A 28 8.58 7.51 6.41
C ASP A 28 8.05 6.44 7.37
N TYR A 29 6.89 5.89 7.10
CA TYR A 29 6.24 4.87 7.91
C TYR A 29 6.72 3.43 7.61
N ILE A 30 7.59 3.23 6.63
CA ILE A 30 8.05 1.88 6.22
C ILE A 30 8.64 1.09 7.39
N HIS A 31 9.29 1.75 8.35
CA HIS A 31 9.84 1.09 9.52
C HIS A 31 8.77 0.45 10.43
N GLU A 32 7.55 0.99 10.43
CA GLU A 32 6.42 0.49 11.22
C GLU A 32 5.77 -0.75 10.57
N VAL A 33 5.75 -0.80 9.25
CA VAL A 33 5.04 -1.84 8.50
C VAL A 33 5.95 -2.94 7.97
N TRP A 34 7.27 -2.77 7.98
CA TRP A 34 8.24 -3.68 7.39
C TRP A 34 8.07 -5.13 7.84
N ASP A 35 7.99 -5.37 9.15
CA ASP A 35 7.97 -6.72 9.70
C ASP A 35 6.65 -7.44 9.37
N ASN A 36 5.55 -6.70 9.30
CA ASN A 36 4.28 -7.22 8.85
C ASN A 36 4.33 -7.60 7.37
N TRP A 37 4.84 -6.73 6.52
CA TRP A 37 4.91 -6.96 5.07
C TRP A 37 5.88 -8.09 4.68
N ILE A 38 6.97 -8.27 5.42
CA ILE A 38 7.84 -9.46 5.27
C ILE A 38 7.06 -10.73 5.59
N THR A 39 6.23 -10.70 6.62
CA THR A 39 5.42 -11.86 7.02
C THR A 39 4.30 -12.13 6.03
N GLU A 40 3.68 -11.12 5.47
CA GLU A 40 2.69 -11.24 4.38
C GLU A 40 3.29 -11.85 3.10
N GLY A 41 4.60 -11.71 2.89
CA GLY A 41 5.35 -12.42 1.85
C GLY A 41 5.33 -11.78 0.47
N ASN A 42 4.73 -10.62 0.30
CA ASN A 42 4.61 -9.92 -0.99
C ASN A 42 5.38 -8.59 -1.02
N LEU A 43 6.37 -8.46 -0.16
CA LEU A 43 7.30 -7.35 -0.20
C LEU A 43 8.42 -7.65 -1.19
N ILE A 44 8.63 -6.78 -2.16
CA ILE A 44 9.68 -6.92 -3.18
C ILE A 44 10.68 -5.78 -3.14
N VAL A 45 11.88 -6.05 -3.62
CA VAL A 45 12.95 -5.06 -3.84
C VAL A 45 13.52 -5.20 -5.25
N VAL A 46 14.05 -4.11 -5.77
CA VAL A 46 15.01 -4.12 -6.89
C VAL A 46 16.34 -3.68 -6.33
N GLU A 47 17.39 -4.37 -6.74
CA GLU A 47 18.74 -4.10 -6.27
C GLU A 47 19.67 -3.63 -7.39
N ASN A 48 20.70 -2.92 -7.00
CA ASN A 48 21.85 -2.59 -7.81
C ASN A 48 23.10 -2.99 -7.05
N GLU A 49 23.95 -3.83 -7.65
CA GLU A 49 25.19 -4.34 -7.00
C GLU A 49 24.91 -4.96 -5.61
N GLU A 50 23.87 -5.82 -5.54
CA GLU A 50 23.41 -6.53 -4.35
C GLU A 50 22.83 -5.62 -3.23
N ILE A 51 22.69 -4.31 -3.48
CA ILE A 51 22.10 -3.34 -2.53
C ILE A 51 20.68 -2.99 -2.99
N PRO A 52 19.66 -3.13 -2.13
CA PRO A 52 18.31 -2.67 -2.44
C PRO A 52 18.26 -1.16 -2.73
N ILE A 53 17.71 -0.81 -3.88
CA ILE A 53 17.53 0.59 -4.33
C ILE A 53 16.08 0.99 -4.46
N SER A 54 15.18 0.04 -4.29
CA SER A 54 13.74 0.27 -4.29
C SER A 54 13.01 -0.83 -3.53
N MET A 55 11.80 -0.53 -3.12
CA MET A 55 10.87 -1.48 -2.52
C MET A 55 9.44 -1.20 -2.94
N ALA A 56 8.60 -2.21 -2.90
CA ALA A 56 7.15 -2.12 -3.02
C ALA A 56 6.48 -3.32 -2.34
N HIS A 57 5.25 -3.13 -1.88
CA HIS A 57 4.44 -4.19 -1.29
C HIS A 57 3.11 -4.34 -2.03
N ALA A 58 2.54 -5.55 -2.02
CA ALA A 58 1.19 -5.80 -2.50
C ALA A 58 0.42 -6.70 -1.53
N GLY A 59 -0.70 -6.22 -1.02
CA GLY A 59 -1.69 -7.04 -0.34
C GLY A 59 -2.51 -7.84 -1.37
N PHE A 60 -2.71 -9.13 -1.14
CA PHE A 60 -3.50 -9.99 -2.01
C PHE A 60 -4.82 -10.32 -1.31
N TYR A 61 -5.93 -10.04 -1.98
CA TYR A 61 -7.31 -10.26 -1.51
C TYR A 61 -8.01 -11.26 -2.44
N PRO A 62 -7.89 -12.58 -2.17
CA PRO A 62 -8.38 -13.62 -3.08
C PRO A 62 -9.89 -13.61 -3.28
N MET A 63 -10.66 -13.27 -2.25
CA MET A 63 -12.14 -13.23 -2.32
C MET A 63 -12.62 -12.18 -3.32
N GLU A 64 -11.96 -11.04 -3.37
CA GLU A 64 -12.24 -9.93 -4.29
C GLU A 64 -11.49 -10.05 -5.61
N LYS A 65 -10.65 -11.06 -5.77
CA LYS A 65 -9.70 -11.21 -6.87
C LYS A 65 -8.89 -9.92 -7.13
N MET A 66 -8.46 -9.28 -6.05
CA MET A 66 -7.86 -7.95 -6.06
C MET A 66 -6.46 -7.97 -5.45
N ILE A 67 -5.55 -7.20 -6.03
CA ILE A 67 -4.30 -6.81 -5.37
C ILE A 67 -4.33 -5.33 -5.01
N TRP A 68 -3.73 -5.01 -3.88
CA TRP A 68 -3.55 -3.66 -3.39
C TRP A 68 -2.06 -3.30 -3.35
N ILE A 69 -1.61 -2.46 -4.28
CA ILE A 69 -0.21 -2.07 -4.38
C ILE A 69 0.05 -0.83 -3.52
N GLU A 70 1.06 -0.89 -2.67
CA GLU A 70 1.38 0.15 -1.70
C GLU A 70 2.88 0.25 -1.43
N GLY A 71 3.30 1.29 -0.72
CA GLY A 71 4.66 1.42 -0.20
C GLY A 71 5.75 1.50 -1.27
N ILE A 72 5.43 1.93 -2.49
CA ILE A 72 6.45 2.06 -3.56
C ILE A 72 7.45 3.12 -3.17
N ARG A 73 8.71 2.74 -3.01
CA ARG A 73 9.83 3.63 -2.75
C ARG A 73 10.97 3.34 -3.70
N VAL A 74 11.59 4.38 -4.21
CA VAL A 74 12.81 4.31 -5.04
C VAL A 74 13.81 5.29 -4.47
N SER A 75 15.02 4.81 -4.21
CA SER A 75 16.15 5.63 -3.77
C SER A 75 16.37 6.79 -4.75
N GLU A 76 16.68 7.96 -4.24
CA GLU A 76 16.70 9.22 -4.99
C GLU A 76 17.56 9.15 -6.26
N ASP A 77 18.74 8.59 -6.15
CA ASP A 77 19.70 8.45 -7.27
C ASP A 77 19.20 7.54 -8.40
N PHE A 78 18.17 6.74 -8.12
CA PHE A 78 17.62 5.74 -9.02
C PHE A 78 16.21 6.08 -9.52
N ARG A 79 15.64 7.23 -9.15
CA ARG A 79 14.34 7.70 -9.65
C ARG A 79 14.37 8.00 -11.15
N LYS A 80 13.18 8.03 -11.76
CA LYS A 80 12.96 8.31 -13.20
C LYS A 80 13.65 7.34 -14.16
N LYS A 81 14.02 6.15 -13.68
CA LYS A 81 14.65 5.06 -14.47
C LYS A 81 13.70 3.87 -14.71
N GLY A 82 12.38 4.06 -14.54
CA GLY A 82 11.36 3.02 -14.77
C GLY A 82 11.23 1.96 -13.67
N ILE A 83 11.95 2.09 -12.55
CA ILE A 83 11.98 1.05 -11.50
C ILE A 83 10.60 0.85 -10.86
N ALA A 84 9.88 1.93 -10.51
CA ALA A 84 8.53 1.83 -9.95
C ALA A 84 7.56 1.14 -10.92
N GLU A 85 7.60 1.48 -12.21
CA GLU A 85 6.84 0.83 -13.26
C GLU A 85 7.15 -0.68 -13.34
N LYS A 86 8.43 -1.04 -13.27
CA LYS A 86 8.89 -2.44 -13.27
C LYS A 86 8.32 -3.24 -12.10
N MET A 87 8.28 -2.64 -10.90
CA MET A 87 7.71 -3.29 -9.71
C MET A 87 6.19 -3.47 -9.83
N ILE A 88 5.47 -2.45 -10.30
CA ILE A 88 4.01 -2.55 -10.53
C ILE A 88 3.71 -3.67 -11.52
N ASN A 89 4.38 -3.66 -12.69
CA ASN A 89 4.20 -4.70 -13.71
C ASN A 89 4.52 -6.11 -13.18
N HIS A 90 5.52 -6.24 -12.30
CA HIS A 90 5.84 -7.51 -11.66
C HIS A 90 4.66 -8.05 -10.82
N PHE A 91 4.04 -7.19 -10.01
CA PHE A 91 2.86 -7.57 -9.24
C PHE A 91 1.67 -7.94 -10.14
N GLU A 92 1.41 -7.15 -11.17
CA GLU A 92 0.29 -7.38 -12.08
C GLU A 92 0.44 -8.69 -12.87
N ILE A 93 1.65 -8.99 -13.35
CA ILE A 93 1.93 -10.26 -14.02
C ILE A 93 1.71 -11.44 -13.07
N ASN A 94 2.23 -11.35 -11.85
CA ASN A 94 2.06 -12.40 -10.85
C ASN A 94 0.59 -12.56 -10.44
N ALA A 95 -0.12 -11.48 -10.23
CA ALA A 95 -1.54 -11.47 -9.89
C ALA A 95 -2.37 -12.10 -11.02
N LYS A 96 -2.13 -11.70 -12.26
CA LYS A 96 -2.82 -12.25 -13.42
C LYS A 96 -2.60 -13.77 -13.58
N SER A 97 -1.41 -14.26 -13.27
CA SER A 97 -1.12 -15.70 -13.31
C SER A 97 -1.87 -16.49 -12.24
N GLN A 98 -2.38 -15.83 -11.22
CA GLN A 98 -3.17 -16.39 -10.13
C GLN A 98 -4.67 -16.00 -10.23
N GLU A 99 -5.12 -15.56 -11.41
CA GLU A 99 -6.51 -15.21 -11.71
C GLU A 99 -7.06 -14.01 -10.93
N PHE A 100 -6.18 -13.12 -10.42
CA PHE A 100 -6.61 -11.81 -9.92
C PHE A 100 -6.97 -10.88 -11.08
N GLU A 101 -8.03 -10.13 -10.92
CA GLU A 101 -8.64 -9.33 -11.98
C GLU A 101 -8.52 -7.83 -11.74
N ILE A 102 -8.30 -7.42 -10.50
CA ILE A 102 -8.31 -6.02 -10.08
C ILE A 102 -6.98 -5.65 -9.44
N SER A 103 -6.39 -4.53 -9.86
CA SER A 103 -5.24 -3.90 -9.21
C SER A 103 -5.64 -2.51 -8.73
N ARG A 104 -5.37 -2.21 -7.45
CA ARG A 104 -5.72 -0.93 -6.81
C ARG A 104 -4.53 -0.34 -6.07
N MET A 105 -4.55 0.98 -5.92
CA MET A 105 -3.64 1.73 -5.06
C MET A 105 -4.30 3.01 -4.55
N LEU A 106 -3.86 3.50 -3.41
CA LEU A 106 -4.23 4.82 -2.89
C LEU A 106 -3.04 5.77 -3.04
N ILE A 107 -3.26 6.89 -3.70
CA ILE A 107 -2.21 7.86 -4.01
C ILE A 107 -2.66 9.23 -3.50
N ALA A 108 -1.81 9.90 -2.72
CA ALA A 108 -2.08 11.27 -2.28
C ALA A 108 -2.26 12.21 -3.50
N SER A 109 -3.23 13.10 -3.43
CA SER A 109 -3.57 14.03 -4.53
C SER A 109 -2.40 14.94 -4.94
N GLU A 110 -1.49 15.22 -4.02
CA GLU A 110 -0.29 16.03 -4.25
C GLU A 110 0.88 15.23 -4.85
N ASN A 111 0.78 13.90 -4.86
CA ASN A 111 1.84 13.04 -5.41
C ASN A 111 1.72 12.90 -6.93
N ILE A 112 1.94 14.01 -7.63
CA ILE A 112 1.84 14.10 -9.09
C ILE A 112 2.68 13.05 -9.82
N PRO A 113 3.94 12.75 -9.42
CA PRO A 113 4.73 11.71 -10.08
C PRO A 113 4.07 10.33 -10.04
N SER A 114 3.51 9.92 -8.90
CA SER A 114 2.83 8.62 -8.76
C SER A 114 1.51 8.59 -9.51
N LEU A 115 0.72 9.67 -9.49
CA LEU A 115 -0.52 9.79 -10.29
C LEU A 115 -0.22 9.71 -11.79
N THR A 116 0.86 10.35 -12.26
CA THR A 116 1.28 10.29 -13.66
C THR A 116 1.68 8.88 -14.05
N LEU A 117 2.42 8.18 -13.20
CA LEU A 117 2.80 6.79 -13.41
C LEU A 117 1.58 5.87 -13.46
N ALA A 118 0.68 5.98 -12.49
CA ALA A 118 -0.54 5.17 -12.45
C ALA A 118 -1.37 5.38 -13.73
N LYS A 119 -1.60 6.62 -14.15
CA LYS A 119 -2.30 6.93 -15.40
C LYS A 119 -1.59 6.34 -16.63
N LYS A 120 -0.26 6.41 -16.70
CA LYS A 120 0.55 5.82 -17.79
C LYS A 120 0.33 4.30 -17.88
N LEU A 121 0.16 3.63 -16.74
CA LEU A 121 -0.07 2.19 -16.63
C LEU A 121 -1.55 1.79 -16.82
N GLY A 122 -2.44 2.73 -17.11
CA GLY A 122 -3.85 2.46 -17.39
C GLY A 122 -4.76 2.46 -16.16
N TYR A 123 -4.27 2.91 -15.01
CA TYR A 123 -5.12 3.09 -13.83
C TYR A 123 -6.06 4.28 -14.00
N GLU A 124 -7.28 4.11 -13.53
CA GLU A 124 -8.32 5.14 -13.51
C GLU A 124 -8.64 5.55 -12.07
N ILE A 125 -8.99 6.82 -11.88
CA ILE A 125 -9.44 7.32 -10.58
C ILE A 125 -10.89 6.87 -10.39
N ILE A 126 -11.13 5.98 -9.42
CA ILE A 126 -12.47 5.47 -9.10
C ILE A 126 -13.15 6.23 -7.96
N SER A 127 -12.36 6.86 -7.08
CA SER A 127 -12.87 7.65 -5.95
C SER A 127 -11.81 8.59 -5.41
N GLN A 128 -12.27 9.60 -4.65
CA GLN A 128 -11.42 10.52 -3.90
C GLN A 128 -11.86 10.54 -2.45
N TRP A 129 -10.89 10.54 -1.55
CA TRP A 129 -11.12 10.49 -0.11
C TRP A 129 -10.42 11.65 0.59
N ASN A 130 -11.10 12.24 1.56
CA ASN A 130 -10.50 13.24 2.44
C ASN A 130 -9.99 12.55 3.71
N TYR A 131 -8.73 12.79 4.05
CA TYR A 131 -8.16 12.34 5.31
C TYR A 131 -8.37 13.43 6.37
N TYR A 132 -8.92 13.03 7.51
CA TYR A 132 -9.10 13.91 8.67
C TYR A 132 -8.38 13.31 9.86
N SER A 133 -7.60 14.11 10.57
CA SER A 133 -7.01 13.75 11.85
C SER A 133 -7.51 14.69 12.94
N LEU A 134 -7.86 14.14 14.10
CA LEU A 134 -8.23 14.89 15.28
C LEU A 134 -7.26 14.51 16.40
N GLU A 135 -6.73 15.52 17.10
CA GLU A 135 -6.02 15.25 18.34
C GLU A 135 -7.00 14.69 19.37
N SER A 136 -6.70 13.51 19.92
CA SER A 136 -7.51 12.94 20.98
C SER A 136 -7.36 13.80 22.23
N LYS A 137 -8.44 14.44 22.66
CA LYS A 137 -8.52 14.98 24.03
C LYS A 137 -8.77 13.81 24.97
N GLN A 138 -8.09 13.77 26.13
CA GLN A 138 -8.43 12.84 27.19
C GLN A 138 -9.91 12.98 27.52
N ILE A 139 -10.71 12.03 27.06
CA ILE A 139 -12.09 11.88 27.50
C ILE A 139 -11.99 11.03 28.78
N SER A 140 -12.43 11.59 29.91
CA SER A 140 -12.61 10.79 31.11
C SER A 140 -13.54 9.63 30.76
N SER A 141 -13.09 8.41 31.02
CA SER A 141 -13.75 7.14 30.65
C SER A 141 -15.06 6.92 31.41
N GLN A 142 -16.06 7.74 31.19
CA GLN A 142 -17.41 7.46 31.66
C GLN A 142 -18.21 6.89 30.47
N ASN A 143 -18.37 5.57 30.49
CA ASN A 143 -19.35 4.84 29.70
C ASN A 143 -19.28 5.01 28.16
N ILE A 144 -18.22 4.47 27.55
CA ILE A 144 -18.28 4.11 26.13
C ILE A 144 -18.73 2.65 26.10
N ASP A 145 -20.00 2.42 25.77
CA ASP A 145 -20.48 1.10 25.43
C ASP A 145 -20.00 0.77 23.99
N ILE A 146 -19.07 -0.16 23.91
CA ILE A 146 -18.67 -0.72 22.60
C ILE A 146 -19.57 -1.92 22.35
N SER A 147 -20.54 -1.79 21.46
CA SER A 147 -21.34 -2.91 21.00
C SER A 147 -20.84 -3.38 19.63
N ASN A 148 -20.81 -4.70 19.43
CA ASN A 148 -20.64 -5.26 18.10
C ASN A 148 -21.94 -5.03 17.32
N SER A 149 -21.91 -4.07 16.37
CA SER A 149 -22.99 -3.94 15.38
C SER A 149 -22.66 -4.80 14.17
N CYS A 150 -23.65 -5.55 13.69
CA CYS A 150 -23.49 -6.26 12.42
C CYS A 150 -23.82 -5.34 11.24
N LEU A 151 -23.28 -5.64 10.07
CA LEU A 151 -23.50 -4.86 8.84
C LEU A 151 -24.98 -4.72 8.45
N ASP A 152 -25.81 -5.70 8.84
CA ASP A 152 -27.27 -5.66 8.58
C ASP A 152 -27.99 -4.57 9.37
N GLU A 153 -27.41 -4.09 10.48
CA GLU A 153 -27.95 -2.98 11.28
C GLU A 153 -27.56 -1.62 10.74
N CYS A 154 -26.54 -1.56 9.89
CA CYS A 154 -26.02 -0.33 9.27
C CYS A 154 -26.73 0.01 7.96
N LYS A 155 -28.06 -0.19 7.87
CA LYS A 155 -28.87 0.01 6.65
C LYS A 155 -28.86 1.43 6.09
N GLU A 156 -28.45 2.42 6.86
CA GLU A 156 -28.38 3.83 6.46
C GLU A 156 -27.01 4.23 5.88
N LEU A 157 -25.99 3.40 6.06
CA LEU A 157 -24.71 3.59 5.40
C LEU A 157 -24.81 3.00 4.00
N ASP A 158 -24.70 3.83 2.98
CA ASP A 158 -24.56 3.39 1.59
C ASP A 158 -23.22 2.65 1.41
N VAL A 159 -23.18 1.43 1.95
CA VAL A 159 -22.00 0.55 1.96
C VAL A 159 -21.94 -0.22 0.63
N GLN A 160 -22.20 0.48 -0.49
CA GLN A 160 -22.29 -0.15 -1.81
C GLN A 160 -21.04 -0.92 -2.19
N ASN A 161 -19.93 -0.71 -1.51
CA ASN A 161 -18.68 -1.39 -1.79
C ASN A 161 -18.06 -2.10 -0.59
N HIS A 162 -18.73 -2.13 0.57
CA HIS A 162 -18.27 -2.88 1.75
C HIS A 162 -16.76 -2.77 2.06
N HIS A 163 -16.21 -1.54 2.02
CA HIS A 163 -14.80 -1.28 2.32
C HIS A 163 -14.66 -0.16 3.35
N PHE A 164 -13.61 -0.24 4.16
CA PHE A 164 -13.17 0.87 4.99
C PHE A 164 -11.69 1.17 4.71
N VAL A 165 -11.25 2.38 5.04
CA VAL A 165 -9.86 2.78 4.86
C VAL A 165 -9.16 2.74 6.20
N GLU A 166 -8.12 1.91 6.30
CA GLU A 166 -7.21 1.87 7.43
C GLU A 166 -5.79 2.11 6.93
N SER A 167 -5.13 3.12 7.49
CA SER A 167 -3.72 3.50 7.19
C SER A 167 -3.51 3.67 5.72
N TRP A 168 -3.86 3.70 4.73
CA TRP A 168 -3.63 3.71 3.29
C TRP A 168 -4.10 2.44 2.58
N ARG A 169 -4.76 1.51 3.28
CA ARG A 169 -5.40 0.34 2.68
C ARG A 169 -6.90 0.49 2.62
N TRP A 170 -7.48 0.01 1.56
CA TRP A 170 -8.91 -0.22 1.43
C TRP A 170 -9.18 -1.68 1.81
N ILE A 171 -9.75 -1.85 3.00
CA ILE A 171 -9.99 -3.17 3.57
C ILE A 171 -11.46 -3.53 3.32
N PRO A 172 -11.74 -4.69 2.70
CA PRO A 172 -13.12 -5.17 2.58
C PRO A 172 -13.75 -5.35 3.95
N LEU A 173 -15.01 -4.94 4.10
CA LEU A 173 -15.82 -5.30 5.26
C LEU A 173 -16.24 -6.76 5.09
N THR A 174 -15.65 -7.66 5.85
CA THR A 174 -16.03 -9.06 5.91
C THR A 174 -16.81 -9.32 7.19
N ASN A 175 -17.74 -10.28 7.15
CA ASN A 175 -18.53 -10.71 8.32
C ASN A 175 -17.76 -11.72 9.21
N GLU A 176 -16.43 -11.76 9.16
CA GLU A 176 -15.62 -12.61 10.03
C GLU A 176 -15.14 -11.87 11.29
#